data_88efb1bdd3fddea0e23aa595a267883f
#
_entry.id   88efb1bdd3fddea0e23aa595a267883f
#
_cell.length_a   1.000
_cell.length_b   1.000
_cell.length_c   1.000
_cell.angle_alpha   90.00
_cell.angle_beta   90.00
_cell.angle_gamma   90.00
#
_symmetry.space_group_name_H-M   'P 1'
#
loop_
_entity.id
_entity.type
_entity.pdbx_description
1 polymer ?
#
loop_
_entity_poly.entity_id
_entity_poly.type
_entity_poly.pdbx_seq_one_letter_code
_entity_poly.pdbx_strand_id
1 'polypeptide(L)'
;MARYLDYVPTIIVVEPDSAACVMESIKIGKIKKIDIKRESLMGGMSCGEVSLVPWEILKNSVKYCISLPDDDIAKTMKLLGNSSFSDDKIIAGENSAPGVISLITSCEDQAIKEKLDLNEKSNVLVFGCEGDTDQEMYQKLINQN
;
A
#
# COMPACT_ATOMS: atom_id res chain seq x y z
N MET A 1 -14.75 -9.78 3.17
CA MET A 1 -14.29 -9.49 4.55
C MET A 1 -15.38 -8.81 5.38
N ALA A 2 -15.94 -7.68 4.97
CA ALA A 2 -16.98 -6.95 5.71
C ALA A 2 -18.27 -7.77 6.04
N ARG A 3 -18.54 -8.85 5.33
CA ARG A 3 -19.74 -9.71 5.59
C ARG A 3 -19.66 -10.52 6.89
N TYR A 4 -18.49 -10.61 7.51
CA TYR A 4 -18.24 -11.43 8.70
C TYR A 4 -17.85 -10.61 9.92
N LEU A 5 -17.88 -9.28 9.81
CA LEU A 5 -17.56 -8.37 10.90
C LEU A 5 -18.82 -7.59 11.30
N ASP A 6 -18.99 -7.40 12.58
CA ASP A 6 -20.06 -6.56 13.14
C ASP A 6 -19.88 -5.07 12.82
N TYR A 7 -18.74 -4.71 12.26
CA TYR A 7 -18.38 -3.36 11.81
C TYR A 7 -17.65 -3.39 10.47
N VAL A 8 -17.73 -2.31 9.73
CA VAL A 8 -16.96 -2.12 8.48
C VAL A 8 -15.69 -1.34 8.80
N PRO A 9 -14.50 -1.93 8.60
CA PRO A 9 -13.26 -1.21 8.82
C PRO A 9 -13.09 -0.08 7.80
N THR A 10 -12.33 0.94 8.16
CA THR A 10 -11.89 1.96 7.21
C THR A 10 -10.95 1.32 6.19
N ILE A 11 -11.35 1.32 4.93
CA ILE A 11 -10.56 0.77 3.83
C ILE A 11 -9.76 1.90 3.18
N ILE A 12 -8.46 1.70 3.12
CA ILE A 12 -7.49 2.61 2.50
C ILE A 12 -6.82 1.86 1.36
N VAL A 13 -6.87 2.42 0.16
CA VAL A 13 -6.11 1.91 -0.98
C VAL A 13 -4.78 2.64 -1.04
N VAL A 14 -3.70 1.87 -1.22
CA VAL A 14 -2.35 2.40 -1.38
C VAL A 14 -1.87 2.05 -2.78
N GLU A 15 -1.36 3.03 -3.51
CA GLU A 15 -0.90 2.87 -4.90
C GLU A 15 0.44 3.59 -5.12
N PRO A 16 1.23 3.16 -6.13
CA PRO A 16 2.36 3.96 -6.63
C PRO A 16 1.88 5.32 -7.14
N ASP A 17 2.62 6.37 -6.90
CA ASP A 17 2.29 7.71 -7.40
C ASP A 17 2.26 7.78 -8.93
N SER A 18 3.07 6.96 -9.60
CA SER A 18 3.11 6.81 -11.05
C SER A 18 1.95 6.03 -11.64
N ALA A 19 1.19 5.27 -10.82
CA ALA A 19 0.16 4.34 -11.27
C ALA A 19 -1.11 4.36 -10.37
N ALA A 20 -1.52 5.54 -9.88
CA ALA A 20 -2.64 5.70 -8.94
C ALA A 20 -4.01 5.68 -9.67
N CYS A 21 -4.33 4.59 -10.38
CA CYS A 21 -5.54 4.49 -11.19
C CYS A 21 -6.83 4.36 -10.37
N VAL A 22 -6.78 3.72 -9.20
CA VAL A 22 -7.94 3.62 -8.28
C VAL A 22 -8.25 4.99 -7.69
N MET A 23 -7.24 5.71 -7.18
CA MET A 23 -7.40 7.05 -6.64
C MET A 23 -8.03 7.98 -7.67
N GLU A 24 -7.50 8.00 -8.88
CA GLU A 24 -8.01 8.85 -9.95
C GLU A 24 -9.44 8.48 -10.38
N SER A 25 -9.77 7.18 -10.34
CA SER A 25 -11.12 6.70 -10.63
C SER A 25 -12.11 7.10 -9.54
N ILE A 26 -11.72 6.99 -8.27
CA ILE A 26 -12.55 7.39 -7.12
C ILE A 26 -12.80 8.90 -7.14
N LYS A 27 -11.79 9.73 -7.42
CA LYS A 27 -11.93 11.19 -7.52
C LYS A 27 -13.03 11.62 -8.50
N ILE A 28 -13.21 10.90 -9.59
CA ILE A 28 -14.19 11.25 -10.64
C ILE A 28 -15.46 10.37 -10.64
N GLY A 29 -15.52 9.37 -9.75
CA GLY A 29 -16.66 8.46 -9.60
C GLY A 29 -16.87 7.45 -10.73
N LYS A 30 -15.88 7.23 -11.59
CA LYS A 30 -15.90 6.26 -12.69
C LYS A 30 -14.49 5.78 -13.01
N ILE A 31 -14.38 4.62 -13.67
CA ILE A 31 -13.08 4.11 -14.11
C ILE A 31 -12.39 5.14 -15.01
N LYS A 32 -11.17 5.49 -14.62
CA LYS A 32 -10.28 6.37 -15.38
C LYS A 32 -9.01 5.61 -15.71
N LYS A 33 -8.73 5.47 -16.99
CA LYS A 33 -7.43 5.00 -17.45
C LYS A 33 -6.41 6.11 -17.31
N ILE A 34 -5.24 5.77 -16.80
CA ILE A 34 -4.08 6.66 -16.68
C ILE A 34 -2.94 6.16 -17.56
N ASP A 35 -2.12 7.07 -18.01
CA ASP A 35 -0.93 6.77 -18.81
C ASP A 35 0.28 6.64 -17.86
N ILE A 36 0.84 5.44 -17.74
CA ILE A 36 2.00 5.18 -16.90
C ILE A 36 3.25 5.62 -17.67
N LYS A 37 3.83 6.73 -17.24
CA LYS A 37 5.04 7.30 -17.86
C LYS A 37 6.33 6.80 -17.23
N ARG A 38 6.25 6.28 -16.01
CA ARG A 38 7.36 5.75 -15.24
C ARG A 38 6.90 4.49 -14.51
N GLU A 39 7.57 3.39 -14.76
CA GLU A 39 7.33 2.17 -13.99
C GLU A 39 7.78 2.36 -12.54
N SER A 40 7.01 1.79 -11.62
CA SER A 40 7.34 1.77 -10.21
C SER A 40 8.13 0.51 -9.86
N LEU A 41 8.93 0.57 -8.79
CA LEU A 41 9.49 -0.64 -8.16
C LEU A 41 8.38 -1.59 -7.72
N MET A 42 7.22 -1.07 -7.34
CA MET A 42 6.01 -1.83 -7.04
C MET A 42 5.38 -2.38 -8.33
N GLY A 43 6.11 -3.22 -9.08
CA GLY A 43 5.76 -3.66 -10.42
C GLY A 43 4.37 -4.31 -10.52
N GLY A 44 4.02 -5.16 -9.54
CA GLY A 44 2.69 -5.79 -9.47
C GLY A 44 1.53 -4.81 -9.20
N MET A 45 1.82 -3.60 -8.76
CA MET A 45 0.85 -2.53 -8.52
C MET A 45 0.86 -1.48 -9.64
N SER A 46 1.76 -1.58 -10.61
CA SER A 46 1.91 -0.64 -11.72
C SER A 46 0.82 -0.86 -12.78
N CYS A 47 -0.42 -0.53 -12.43
CA CYS A 47 -1.61 -0.72 -13.26
C CYS A 47 -2.21 0.61 -13.72
N GLY A 48 -2.44 0.75 -15.03
CA GLY A 48 -3.03 1.97 -15.62
C GLY A 48 -4.56 2.03 -15.58
N GLU A 49 -5.24 0.96 -15.19
CA GLU A 49 -6.70 0.88 -15.21
C GLU A 49 -7.21 -0.08 -14.14
N VAL A 50 -8.28 0.29 -13.48
CA VAL A 50 -8.96 -0.56 -12.49
C VAL A 50 -9.78 -1.63 -13.20
N SER A 51 -9.67 -2.90 -12.78
CA SER A 51 -10.51 -3.97 -13.29
C SER A 51 -11.99 -3.76 -12.93
N LEU A 52 -12.90 -4.17 -13.83
CA LEU A 52 -14.35 -3.90 -13.71
C LEU A 52 -14.96 -4.48 -12.41
N VAL A 53 -14.65 -5.73 -12.08
CA VAL A 53 -15.24 -6.39 -10.91
C VAL A 53 -14.73 -5.78 -9.59
N PRO A 54 -13.43 -5.58 -9.37
CA PRO A 54 -12.95 -4.83 -8.21
C PRO A 54 -13.53 -3.42 -8.11
N TRP A 55 -13.71 -2.71 -9.21
CA TRP A 55 -14.27 -1.36 -9.22
C TRP A 55 -15.66 -1.30 -8.57
N GLU A 56 -16.54 -2.26 -8.86
CA GLU A 56 -17.89 -2.29 -8.27
C GLU A 56 -17.86 -2.41 -6.73
N ILE A 57 -16.80 -2.97 -6.17
CA ILE A 57 -16.58 -3.06 -4.72
C ILE A 57 -15.89 -1.80 -4.20
N LEU A 58 -14.78 -1.41 -4.83
CA LEU A 58 -13.91 -0.33 -4.35
C LEU A 58 -14.61 1.02 -4.32
N LYS A 59 -15.38 1.37 -5.37
CA LYS A 59 -16.09 2.65 -5.47
C LYS A 59 -17.03 2.94 -4.29
N ASN A 60 -17.50 1.90 -3.61
CA ASN A 60 -18.43 2.02 -2.48
C ASN A 60 -17.79 1.72 -1.11
N SER A 61 -16.58 1.15 -1.10
CA SER A 61 -15.94 0.65 0.12
C SER A 61 -14.73 1.49 0.54
N VAL A 62 -14.01 2.04 -0.43
CA VAL A 62 -12.78 2.80 -0.16
C VAL A 62 -13.12 4.16 0.41
N LYS A 63 -12.55 4.45 1.58
CA LYS A 63 -12.72 5.75 2.24
C LYS A 63 -11.59 6.71 1.95
N TYR A 64 -10.38 6.19 1.81
CA TYR A 64 -9.19 6.99 1.52
C TYR A 64 -8.31 6.29 0.49
N CYS A 65 -7.56 7.09 -0.26
CA CYS A 65 -6.48 6.62 -1.13
C CYS A 65 -5.20 7.35 -0.77
N ILE A 66 -4.09 6.63 -0.74
CA ILE A 66 -2.75 7.15 -0.51
C ILE A 66 -1.91 6.75 -1.72
N SER A 67 -1.20 7.71 -2.30
CA SER A 67 -0.19 7.41 -3.33
C SER A 67 1.19 7.66 -2.76
N LEU A 68 2.12 6.75 -3.06
CA LEU A 68 3.47 6.73 -2.52
C LEU A 68 4.51 6.70 -3.65
N PRO A 69 5.63 7.42 -3.49
CA PRO A 69 6.81 7.22 -4.32
C PRO A 69 7.53 5.93 -3.95
N ASP A 70 8.51 5.53 -4.75
CA ASP A 70 9.31 4.32 -4.53
C ASP A 70 10.39 4.47 -3.43
N ASP A 71 10.63 5.68 -2.94
CA ASP A 71 11.81 6.05 -2.14
C ASP A 71 11.99 5.21 -0.86
N ASP A 72 10.91 4.86 -0.17
CA ASP A 72 10.96 4.12 1.09
C ASP A 72 10.77 2.60 0.94
N ILE A 73 10.64 2.08 -0.28
CA ILE A 73 10.41 0.63 -0.52
C ILE A 73 11.56 -0.19 0.05
N ALA A 74 12.78 0.04 -0.41
CA ALA A 74 13.96 -0.71 0.00
C ALA A 74 14.21 -0.63 1.51
N LYS A 75 14.06 0.57 2.10
CA LYS A 75 14.19 0.80 3.53
C LYS A 75 13.17 -0.01 4.33
N THR A 76 11.91 -0.02 3.89
CA THR A 76 10.85 -0.74 4.59
C THR A 76 11.01 -2.26 4.47
N MET A 77 11.39 -2.78 3.31
CA MET A 77 11.75 -4.19 3.13
C MET A 77 12.87 -4.60 4.09
N LYS A 78 13.90 -3.76 4.24
CA LYS A 78 15.02 -3.97 5.19
C LYS A 78 14.55 -3.97 6.65
N LEU A 79 13.68 -3.06 7.05
CA LEU A 79 13.10 -3.01 8.40
C LEU A 79 12.31 -4.29 8.72
N LEU A 80 11.49 -4.76 7.80
CA LEU A 80 10.72 -6.00 7.93
C LEU A 80 11.63 -7.22 8.01
N GLY A 81 12.62 -7.32 7.15
CA GLY A 81 13.59 -8.42 7.11
C GLY A 81 14.53 -8.47 8.32
N ASN A 82 14.71 -7.36 9.03
CA ASN A 82 15.57 -7.25 10.21
C ASN A 82 14.79 -7.33 11.54
N SER A 83 13.53 -7.74 11.52
CA SER A 83 12.69 -7.85 12.73
C SER A 83 12.55 -6.52 13.50
N SER A 84 12.53 -5.38 12.78
CA SER A 84 12.46 -4.06 13.44
C SER A 84 11.10 -3.76 14.07
N PHE A 85 10.05 -4.50 13.69
CA PHE A 85 8.68 -4.30 14.17
C PHE A 85 8.13 -5.47 14.98
N SER A 86 8.82 -6.62 14.96
CA SER A 86 8.37 -7.85 15.63
C SER A 86 9.57 -8.74 15.93
N ASP A 87 9.37 -9.78 16.75
CA ASP A 87 10.42 -10.79 17.03
C ASP A 87 10.71 -11.66 15.81
N ASP A 88 9.75 -11.78 14.89
CA ASP A 88 9.88 -12.57 13.67
C ASP A 88 10.31 -11.70 12.48
N LYS A 89 11.16 -12.28 11.64
CA LYS A 89 11.50 -11.67 10.34
C LYS A 89 10.33 -11.80 9.38
N ILE A 90 10.00 -10.70 8.73
CA ILE A 90 8.99 -10.68 7.66
C ILE A 90 9.69 -10.45 6.34
N ILE A 91 9.76 -11.49 5.52
CA ILE A 91 10.31 -11.39 4.16
C ILE A 91 9.19 -10.91 3.24
N ALA A 92 9.24 -9.64 2.93
CA ALA A 92 8.25 -8.94 2.13
C ALA A 92 8.90 -8.31 0.90
N GLY A 93 8.38 -8.64 -0.27
CA GLY A 93 8.80 -8.03 -1.53
C GLY A 93 8.30 -6.59 -1.69
N GLU A 94 8.67 -5.98 -2.79
CA GLU A 94 8.41 -4.56 -3.09
C GLU A 94 6.90 -4.23 -3.14
N ASN A 95 6.05 -5.18 -3.54
CA ASN A 95 4.60 -4.98 -3.56
C ASN A 95 3.93 -5.18 -2.19
N SER A 96 4.67 -5.67 -1.20
CA SER A 96 4.16 -5.86 0.18
C SER A 96 4.54 -4.70 1.12
N ALA A 97 5.57 -3.93 0.79
CA ALA A 97 6.04 -2.81 1.60
C ALA A 97 5.08 -1.59 1.66
N PRO A 98 4.32 -1.23 0.60
CA PRO A 98 3.54 0.01 0.54
C PRO A 98 2.53 0.18 1.67
N GLY A 99 1.88 -0.90 2.08
CA GLY A 99 0.94 -0.83 3.20
C GLY A 99 1.60 -0.43 4.53
N VAL A 100 2.82 -0.90 4.78
CA VAL A 100 3.61 -0.53 5.97
C VAL A 100 4.13 0.89 5.85
N ILE A 101 4.61 1.30 4.67
CA ILE A 101 5.06 2.69 4.41
C ILE A 101 3.91 3.65 4.67
N SER A 102 2.72 3.36 4.13
CA SER A 102 1.56 4.23 4.31
C SER A 102 1.16 4.38 5.79
N LEU A 103 1.29 3.30 6.59
CA LEU A 103 1.04 3.36 8.02
C LEU A 103 2.08 4.22 8.74
N ILE A 104 3.37 4.02 8.48
CA ILE A 104 4.45 4.82 9.08
C ILE A 104 4.23 6.29 8.77
N THR A 105 4.10 6.64 7.50
CA THR A 105 3.89 8.03 7.05
C THR A 105 2.62 8.63 7.66
N SER A 106 1.54 7.85 7.75
CA SER A 106 0.29 8.32 8.37
C SER A 106 0.42 8.55 9.88
N CYS A 107 1.32 7.84 10.56
CA CYS A 107 1.59 8.07 11.98
C CYS A 107 2.51 9.27 12.21
N GLU A 108 3.39 9.59 11.28
CA GLU A 108 4.33 10.72 11.35
C GLU A 108 3.69 12.05 10.95
N ASP A 109 2.71 12.04 10.04
CA ASP A 109 1.97 13.23 9.63
C ASP A 109 0.75 13.45 10.53
N GLN A 110 0.78 14.49 11.35
CA GLN A 110 -0.28 14.79 12.33
C GLN A 110 -1.65 15.01 11.67
N ALA A 111 -1.71 15.65 10.50
CA ALA A 111 -2.97 15.90 9.80
C ALA A 111 -3.58 14.61 9.23
N ILE A 112 -2.75 13.73 8.70
CA ILE A 112 -3.19 12.42 8.22
C ILE A 112 -3.62 11.55 9.40
N LYS A 113 -2.84 11.51 10.48
CA LYS A 113 -3.12 10.77 11.70
C LYS A 113 -4.49 11.13 12.28
N GLU A 114 -4.77 12.43 12.40
CA GLU A 114 -6.07 12.93 12.87
C GLU A 114 -7.21 12.57 11.91
N LYS A 115 -7.00 12.73 10.61
CA LYS A 115 -8.00 12.41 9.59
C LYS A 115 -8.37 10.91 9.56
N LEU A 116 -7.41 10.03 9.84
CA LEU A 116 -7.60 8.60 9.90
C LEU A 116 -8.03 8.11 11.29
N ASP A 117 -8.08 9.00 12.29
CA ASP A 117 -8.33 8.69 13.71
C ASP A 117 -7.37 7.63 14.26
N LEU A 118 -6.09 7.72 13.86
CA LEU A 118 -5.05 6.80 14.32
C LEU A 118 -4.58 7.16 15.72
N ASN A 119 -4.60 6.15 16.59
CA ASN A 119 -4.16 6.27 17.98
C ASN A 119 -3.58 4.94 18.48
N GLU A 120 -3.10 4.90 19.73
CA GLU A 120 -2.46 3.72 20.34
C GLU A 120 -3.38 2.48 20.41
N LYS A 121 -4.70 2.66 20.27
CA LYS A 121 -5.69 1.57 20.28
C LYS A 121 -6.11 1.14 18.88
N SER A 122 -5.58 1.76 17.85
CA SER A 122 -5.91 1.42 16.47
C SER A 122 -5.38 0.04 16.10
N ASN A 123 -6.23 -0.80 15.52
CA ASN A 123 -5.82 -2.06 14.91
C ASN A 123 -5.76 -1.85 13.39
N VAL A 124 -4.59 -2.04 12.81
CA VAL A 124 -4.36 -1.87 11.38
C VAL A 124 -4.01 -3.20 10.76
N LEU A 125 -4.75 -3.59 9.72
CA LEU A 125 -4.46 -4.77 8.94
C LEU A 125 -3.81 -4.34 7.61
N VAL A 126 -2.62 -4.84 7.37
CA VAL A 126 -1.89 -4.66 6.12
C VAL A 126 -1.78 -6.00 5.41
N PHE A 127 -2.00 -6.00 4.11
CA PHE A 127 -1.84 -7.20 3.27
C PHE A 127 -0.48 -7.19 2.58
N GLY A 128 0.34 -8.19 2.85
CA GLY A 128 1.52 -8.51 2.06
C GLY A 128 1.22 -9.69 1.17
N CYS A 129 1.35 -9.53 -0.13
CA CYS A 129 1.04 -10.58 -1.12
C CYS A 129 2.26 -11.05 -1.91
N GLU A 130 3.44 -10.62 -1.52
CA GLU A 130 4.69 -10.97 -2.17
C GLU A 130 5.81 -11.15 -1.14
N GLY A 131 6.61 -12.19 -1.33
CA GLY A 131 7.86 -12.42 -0.61
C GLY A 131 9.07 -12.03 -1.46
N ASP A 132 10.19 -12.72 -1.26
CA ASP A 132 11.44 -12.58 -2.04
C ASP A 132 11.42 -13.43 -3.33
N THR A 133 10.37 -13.30 -4.12
CA THR A 133 10.14 -14.08 -5.35
C THR A 133 11.32 -13.91 -6.32
N ASP A 134 11.83 -12.69 -6.46
CA ASP A 134 13.11 -12.38 -7.09
C ASP A 134 14.15 -12.15 -6.00
N GLN A 135 14.86 -13.22 -5.63
CA GLN A 135 15.87 -13.18 -4.56
C GLN A 135 17.03 -12.23 -4.86
N GLU A 136 17.43 -12.11 -6.12
CA GLU A 136 18.51 -11.21 -6.53
C GLU A 136 18.09 -9.75 -6.34
N MET A 137 16.90 -9.39 -6.83
CA MET A 137 16.34 -8.06 -6.63
C MET A 137 16.11 -7.76 -5.15
N TYR A 138 15.54 -8.70 -4.39
CA TYR A 138 15.34 -8.56 -2.95
C TYR A 138 16.66 -8.24 -2.24
N GLN A 139 17.70 -9.05 -2.46
CA GLN A 139 19.02 -8.82 -1.84
C GLN A 139 19.63 -7.48 -2.25
N LYS A 140 19.49 -7.09 -3.50
CA LYS A 140 19.94 -5.79 -4.00
C LYS A 140 19.26 -4.64 -3.26
N LEU A 141 17.94 -4.71 -3.08
CA LEU A 141 17.15 -3.66 -2.42
C LEU A 141 17.49 -3.53 -0.93
N ILE A 142 17.52 -4.64 -0.19
CA ILE A 142 17.77 -4.58 1.26
C ILE A 142 19.22 -4.21 1.61
N ASN A 143 20.17 -4.34 0.68
CA ASN A 143 21.58 -4.00 0.86
C ASN A 143 21.92 -2.58 0.33
N GLN A 144 20.97 -1.85 -0.21
CA GLN A 144 21.16 -0.42 -0.53
C GLN A 144 21.36 0.37 0.77
N ASN A 145 22.38 1.25 0.77
CA ASN A 145 22.70 2.13 1.90
C ASN A 145 21.82 3.37 1.91
#